data_9a7dd4c0df4243ebb5ca9333b03637c5
#
_entry.id   9a7dd4c0df4243ebb5ca9333b03637c5
#
_cell.length_a   1.000
_cell.length_b   1.000
_cell.length_c   1.000
_cell.angle_alpha   90.00
_cell.angle_beta   90.00
_cell.angle_gamma   90.00
#
_symmetry.space_group_name_H-M   'P 1'
#
loop_
_entity.id
_entity.type
_entity.pdbx_description
1 polymer ?
#
loop_
_entity_poly.entity_id
_entity_poly.type
_entity_poly.pdbx_seq_one_letter_code
_entity_poly.pdbx_strand_id
1 'polypeptide(L)'
;KQPAESVTEKKISDYLGVGKNITTETQSVLAKNLVGAINKAGTEYALEFCNTKAILLSDSMSLLLNAGIKRVSDKPRNAGNQANEPEIEYIRFIKAGMEKGEIPEATITEMNGKMVGYYPIITNKMCLQCHGNKEVDIKIPVYKKINKLYPGDKAIGYKENEVRGIW
;
A
#
# COMPACT_ATOMS: atom_id res chain seq x y z
N LYS A 1 -27.80 -1.49 27.96
CA LYS A 1 -26.56 -2.22 28.29
C LYS A 1 -26.01 -2.78 26.97
N GLN A 2 -24.87 -2.31 26.51
CA GLN A 2 -24.15 -2.95 25.42
C GLN A 2 -23.71 -4.36 25.88
N PRO A 3 -23.80 -5.39 25.02
CA PRO A 3 -23.27 -6.70 25.35
C PRO A 3 -21.78 -6.60 25.64
N ALA A 4 -21.30 -7.35 26.63
CA ALA A 4 -19.87 -7.40 26.94
C ALA A 4 -19.13 -8.02 25.74
N GLU A 5 -18.14 -7.31 25.23
CA GLU A 5 -17.24 -7.79 24.16
C GLU A 5 -16.55 -9.07 24.62
N SER A 6 -16.49 -10.09 23.77
CA SER A 6 -15.79 -11.34 24.12
C SER A 6 -14.27 -11.09 24.20
N VAL A 7 -13.56 -11.90 25.00
CA VAL A 7 -12.09 -11.79 25.13
C VAL A 7 -11.39 -11.90 23.76
N THR A 8 -11.94 -12.69 22.86
CA THR A 8 -11.43 -12.88 21.49
C THR A 8 -11.63 -11.64 20.65
N GLU A 9 -12.81 -11.00 20.68
CA GLU A 9 -13.11 -9.77 19.95
C GLU A 9 -12.24 -8.62 20.43
N LYS A 10 -12.06 -8.47 21.74
CA LYS A 10 -11.15 -7.47 22.31
C LYS A 10 -9.71 -7.69 21.83
N LYS A 11 -9.22 -8.92 21.82
CA LYS A 11 -7.87 -9.25 21.34
C LYS A 11 -7.71 -8.88 19.85
N ILE A 12 -8.69 -9.18 19.00
CA ILE A 12 -8.68 -8.83 17.58
C ILE A 12 -8.67 -7.30 17.40
N SER A 13 -9.52 -6.58 18.14
CA SER A 13 -9.58 -5.12 18.10
C SER A 13 -8.23 -4.48 18.49
N ASP A 14 -7.59 -4.98 19.55
CA ASP A 14 -6.29 -4.49 19.99
C ASP A 14 -5.21 -4.68 18.90
N TYR A 15 -5.16 -5.84 18.26
CA TYR A 15 -4.21 -6.08 17.16
C TYR A 15 -4.51 -5.26 15.91
N LEU A 16 -5.78 -5.03 15.55
CA LEU A 16 -6.15 -4.13 14.47
C LEU A 16 -5.64 -2.72 14.73
N GLY A 17 -5.78 -2.21 15.95
CA GLY A 17 -5.25 -0.91 16.36
C GLY A 17 -3.73 -0.82 16.25
N VAL A 18 -3.03 -1.83 16.76
CA VAL A 18 -1.56 -1.91 16.66
C VAL A 18 -1.10 -1.90 15.20
N GLY A 19 -1.67 -2.74 14.36
CA GLY A 19 -1.30 -2.81 12.95
C GLY A 19 -1.64 -1.52 12.19
N LYS A 20 -2.75 -0.84 12.54
CA LYS A 20 -3.07 0.47 11.98
C LYS A 20 -2.01 1.51 12.30
N ASN A 21 -1.52 1.55 13.53
CA ASN A 21 -0.45 2.46 13.92
C ASN A 21 0.83 2.15 13.13
N ILE A 22 1.25 0.89 13.07
CA ILE A 22 2.43 0.43 12.33
C ILE A 22 2.35 0.86 10.85
N THR A 23 1.22 0.60 10.19
CA THR A 23 1.05 0.94 8.77
C THR A 23 0.99 2.44 8.54
N THR A 24 0.34 3.19 9.44
CA THR A 24 0.27 4.67 9.37
C THR A 24 1.65 5.31 9.52
N GLU A 25 2.45 4.88 10.49
CA GLU A 25 3.81 5.38 10.67
C GLU A 25 4.70 5.04 9.47
N THR A 26 4.65 3.80 8.99
CA THR A 26 5.42 3.37 7.82
C THR A 26 5.03 4.17 6.58
N GLN A 27 3.74 4.35 6.34
CA GLN A 27 3.23 5.15 5.23
C GLN A 27 3.66 6.62 5.34
N SER A 28 3.64 7.19 6.53
CA SER A 28 4.08 8.57 6.79
C SER A 28 5.55 8.75 6.42
N VAL A 29 6.42 7.84 6.85
CA VAL A 29 7.85 7.86 6.51
C VAL A 29 8.07 7.78 5.00
N LEU A 30 7.40 6.85 4.32
CA LEU A 30 7.50 6.69 2.86
C LEU A 30 6.97 7.92 2.12
N ALA A 31 5.81 8.44 2.53
CA ALA A 31 5.19 9.62 1.91
C ALA A 31 6.06 10.87 2.08
N LYS A 32 6.62 11.11 3.27
CA LYS A 32 7.54 12.23 3.53
C LYS A 32 8.76 12.18 2.62
N ASN A 33 9.37 11.02 2.48
CA ASN A 33 10.54 10.83 1.62
C ASN A 33 10.18 10.98 0.14
N LEU A 34 9.04 10.45 -0.30
CA LEU A 34 8.53 10.60 -1.68
C LEU A 34 8.29 12.08 -2.01
N VAL A 35 7.56 12.80 -1.16
CA VAL A 35 7.29 14.23 -1.35
C VAL A 35 8.59 15.03 -1.35
N GLY A 36 9.51 14.73 -0.45
CA GLY A 36 10.84 15.34 -0.43
C GLY A 36 11.61 15.12 -1.75
N ALA A 37 11.56 13.91 -2.30
CA ALA A 37 12.19 13.60 -3.57
C ALA A 37 11.54 14.36 -4.75
N ILE A 38 10.20 14.42 -4.79
CA ILE A 38 9.46 15.18 -5.80
C ILE A 38 9.82 16.67 -5.74
N ASN A 39 9.83 17.25 -4.54
CA ASN A 39 10.15 18.67 -4.34
C ASN A 39 11.60 18.98 -4.70
N LYS A 40 12.51 18.05 -4.47
CA LYS A 40 13.94 18.21 -4.77
C LYS A 40 14.24 18.26 -6.26
N ALA A 41 13.69 17.34 -7.04
CA ALA A 41 14.06 17.18 -8.44
C ALA A 41 12.95 16.58 -9.32
N GLY A 42 11.69 16.68 -8.90
CA GLY A 42 10.53 16.25 -9.67
C GLY A 42 10.21 14.77 -9.60
N THR A 43 9.12 14.39 -10.28
CA THR A 43 8.55 13.03 -10.22
C THR A 43 9.46 11.97 -10.83
N GLU A 44 10.26 12.30 -11.85
CA GLU A 44 11.23 11.37 -12.44
C GLU A 44 12.33 10.96 -11.44
N TYR A 45 12.85 11.93 -10.69
CA TYR A 45 13.82 11.67 -9.62
C TYR A 45 13.20 10.84 -8.50
N ALA A 46 11.97 11.14 -8.14
CA ALA A 46 11.25 10.38 -7.11
C ALA A 46 11.06 8.89 -7.50
N LEU A 47 10.89 8.58 -8.79
CA LEU A 47 10.85 7.18 -9.26
C LEU A 47 12.16 6.43 -9.01
N GLU A 48 13.31 7.05 -9.25
CA GLU A 48 14.61 6.45 -8.93
C GLU A 48 14.78 6.25 -7.44
N PHE A 49 14.39 7.25 -6.66
CA PHE A 49 14.39 7.16 -5.20
C PHE A 49 13.50 6.00 -4.72
N CYS A 50 12.27 5.88 -5.22
CA CYS A 50 11.37 4.78 -4.86
C CYS A 50 11.94 3.42 -5.24
N ASN A 51 12.56 3.31 -6.41
CA ASN A 51 13.16 2.06 -6.88
C ASN A 51 14.30 1.58 -5.96
N THR A 52 15.09 2.50 -5.43
CA THR A 52 16.29 2.17 -4.66
C THR A 52 16.09 2.20 -3.14
N LYS A 53 15.15 2.97 -2.63
CA LYS A 53 15.03 3.28 -1.19
C LYS A 53 13.73 2.80 -0.53
N ALA A 54 12.64 2.63 -1.29
CA ALA A 54 11.35 2.34 -0.67
C ALA A 54 11.33 1.00 0.09
N ILE A 55 11.99 -0.04 -0.44
CA ILE A 55 12.10 -1.34 0.26
C ILE A 55 12.94 -1.18 1.52
N LEU A 56 14.11 -0.55 1.42
CA LEU A 56 14.99 -0.33 2.57
C LEU A 56 14.32 0.48 3.70
N LEU A 57 13.48 1.45 3.36
CA LEU A 57 12.69 2.20 4.34
C LEU A 57 11.65 1.31 5.01
N SER A 58 10.96 0.45 4.25
CA SER A 58 10.00 -0.50 4.82
C SER A 58 10.68 -1.51 5.74
N ASP A 59 11.86 -2.01 5.36
CA ASP A 59 12.66 -2.93 6.18
C ASP A 59 13.14 -2.25 7.47
N SER A 60 13.58 -0.99 7.38
CA SER A 60 13.97 -0.19 8.55
C SER A 60 12.79 0.02 9.50
N MET A 61 11.60 0.29 8.97
CA MET A 61 10.39 0.41 9.78
C MET A 61 9.98 -0.93 10.40
N SER A 62 10.16 -2.05 9.69
CA SER A 62 9.93 -3.39 10.24
C SER A 62 10.79 -3.67 11.47
N LEU A 63 12.06 -3.30 11.42
CA LEU A 63 12.98 -3.42 12.56
C LEU A 63 12.60 -2.48 13.70
N LEU A 64 12.34 -1.22 13.39
CA LEU A 64 12.01 -0.20 14.39
C LEU A 64 10.73 -0.52 15.15
N LEU A 65 9.71 -1.01 14.43
CA LEU A 65 8.38 -1.30 15.00
C LEU A 65 8.21 -2.76 15.43
N ASN A 66 9.27 -3.57 15.33
CA ASN A 66 9.28 -4.99 15.68
C ASN A 66 8.11 -5.76 15.04
N ALA A 67 7.86 -5.52 13.75
CA ALA A 67 6.77 -6.13 12.99
C ALA A 67 7.20 -6.46 11.57
N GLY A 68 6.76 -7.59 11.03
CA GLY A 68 6.92 -7.88 9.61
C GLY A 68 6.02 -6.97 8.78
N ILE A 69 6.59 -6.05 8.00
CA ILE A 69 5.84 -5.08 7.19
C ILE A 69 6.17 -5.32 5.72
N LYS A 70 5.14 -5.48 4.91
CA LYS A 70 5.27 -5.50 3.45
C LYS A 70 4.12 -4.77 2.77
N ARG A 71 4.37 -4.30 1.58
CA ARG A 71 3.37 -3.67 0.72
C ARG A 71 3.21 -4.51 -0.53
N VAL A 72 2.00 -5.02 -0.76
CA VAL A 72 1.70 -5.91 -1.87
C VAL A 72 0.52 -5.43 -2.71
N SER A 73 0.42 -5.92 -3.91
CA SER A 73 -0.65 -5.56 -4.85
C SER A 73 -0.92 -6.69 -5.85
N ASP A 74 -2.14 -6.76 -6.34
CA ASP A 74 -2.54 -7.57 -7.48
C ASP A 74 -1.99 -7.01 -8.82
N LYS A 75 -1.67 -5.71 -8.84
CA LYS A 75 -1.02 -5.02 -9.98
C LYS A 75 0.28 -4.35 -9.50
N PRO A 76 1.34 -5.11 -9.23
CA PRO A 76 2.57 -4.56 -8.70
C PRO A 76 3.34 -3.76 -9.75
N ARG A 77 4.07 -2.72 -9.32
CA ARG A 77 5.12 -2.08 -10.11
C ARG A 77 6.42 -2.86 -10.02
N ASN A 78 6.83 -3.16 -8.80
CA ASN A 78 7.95 -4.06 -8.55
C ASN A 78 7.40 -5.49 -8.40
N ALA A 79 7.91 -6.43 -9.18
CA ALA A 79 7.48 -7.82 -9.14
C ALA A 79 7.62 -8.47 -7.74
N GLY A 80 8.59 -8.02 -6.93
CA GLY A 80 8.75 -8.45 -5.54
C GLY A 80 7.58 -8.08 -4.61
N ASN A 81 6.69 -7.19 -5.05
CA ASN A 81 5.49 -6.78 -4.31
C ASN A 81 4.21 -7.47 -4.84
N GLN A 82 4.35 -8.59 -5.55
CA GLN A 82 3.20 -9.38 -5.97
C GLN A 82 2.49 -9.96 -4.74
N ALA A 83 1.20 -9.73 -4.65
CA ALA A 83 0.35 -10.34 -3.62
C ALA A 83 0.26 -11.86 -3.80
N ASN A 84 0.27 -12.61 -2.70
CA ASN A 84 -0.01 -14.04 -2.65
C ASN A 84 -1.53 -14.31 -2.70
N GLU A 85 -1.95 -15.56 -2.75
CA GLU A 85 -3.37 -15.91 -2.94
C GLU A 85 -4.29 -15.34 -1.85
N PRO A 86 -4.04 -15.48 -0.53
CA PRO A 86 -4.87 -14.85 0.49
C PRO A 86 -4.92 -13.33 0.40
N GLU A 87 -3.81 -12.68 0.04
CA GLU A 87 -3.72 -11.24 -0.15
C GLU A 87 -4.52 -10.78 -1.38
N ILE A 88 -4.49 -11.56 -2.46
CA ILE A 88 -5.28 -11.31 -3.67
C ILE A 88 -6.78 -11.47 -3.38
N GLU A 89 -7.19 -12.50 -2.65
CA GLU A 89 -8.59 -12.68 -2.25
C GLU A 89 -9.11 -11.49 -1.47
N TYR A 90 -8.35 -11.03 -0.49
CA TYR A 90 -8.72 -9.83 0.27
C TYR A 90 -8.77 -8.58 -0.61
N ILE A 91 -7.80 -8.36 -1.49
CA ILE A 91 -7.81 -7.22 -2.43
C ILE A 91 -9.04 -7.27 -3.33
N ARG A 92 -9.42 -8.43 -3.85
CA ARG A 92 -10.63 -8.61 -4.67
C ARG A 92 -11.89 -8.29 -3.86
N PHE A 93 -11.96 -8.79 -2.64
CA PHE A 93 -13.10 -8.55 -1.75
C PHE A 93 -13.33 -7.06 -1.51
N ILE A 94 -12.31 -6.30 -1.11
CA ILE A 94 -12.45 -4.88 -0.85
C ILE A 94 -12.72 -4.06 -2.13
N LYS A 95 -12.18 -4.46 -3.27
CA LYS A 95 -12.50 -3.82 -4.57
C LYS A 95 -13.96 -4.00 -4.94
N ALA A 96 -14.49 -5.21 -4.81
CA ALA A 96 -15.90 -5.49 -5.07
C ALA A 96 -16.84 -4.76 -4.11
N GLY A 97 -16.47 -4.59 -2.84
CA GLY A 97 -17.19 -3.77 -1.88
C GLY A 97 -17.23 -2.29 -2.27
N MET A 98 -16.09 -1.74 -2.67
CA MET A 98 -15.99 -0.34 -3.11
C MET A 98 -16.84 -0.05 -4.37
N GLU A 99 -16.98 -0.99 -5.29
CA GLU A 99 -17.89 -0.88 -6.45
C GLU A 99 -19.36 -0.74 -6.03
N LYS A 100 -19.70 -1.24 -4.83
CA LYS A 100 -21.03 -1.10 -4.20
C LYS A 100 -21.14 0.11 -3.29
N GLY A 101 -20.09 0.92 -3.17
CA GLY A 101 -20.04 2.09 -2.30
C GLY A 101 -19.62 1.79 -0.85
N GLU A 102 -19.12 0.59 -0.57
CA GLU A 102 -18.62 0.23 0.76
C GLU A 102 -17.22 0.85 0.99
N ILE A 103 -16.93 1.18 2.24
CA ILE A 103 -15.61 1.67 2.65
C ILE A 103 -14.73 0.44 2.91
N PRO A 104 -13.51 0.36 2.32
CA PRO A 104 -12.62 -0.76 2.56
C PRO A 104 -12.08 -0.72 3.99
N GLU A 105 -12.34 -1.78 4.74
CA GLU A 105 -11.93 -1.90 6.14
C GLU A 105 -10.71 -2.80 6.28
N ALA A 106 -9.84 -2.49 7.24
CA ALA A 106 -8.74 -3.36 7.60
C ALA A 106 -9.26 -4.66 8.23
N THR A 107 -8.54 -5.75 8.03
CA THR A 107 -8.83 -7.02 8.68
C THR A 107 -7.58 -7.61 9.33
N ILE A 108 -7.78 -8.49 10.29
CA ILE A 108 -6.71 -9.25 10.93
C ILE A 108 -7.13 -10.70 11.11
N THR A 109 -6.19 -11.60 10.92
CA THR A 109 -6.39 -13.05 11.10
C THR A 109 -5.18 -13.68 11.74
N GLU A 110 -5.35 -14.81 12.38
CA GLU A 110 -4.25 -15.62 12.88
C GLU A 110 -3.82 -16.61 11.80
N MET A 111 -2.53 -16.58 11.43
CA MET A 111 -1.93 -17.47 10.46
C MET A 111 -0.63 -18.05 11.04
N ASN A 112 -0.58 -19.36 11.20
CA ASN A 112 0.61 -20.08 11.73
C ASN A 112 1.10 -19.50 13.07
N GLY A 113 0.19 -19.20 14.00
CA GLY A 113 0.49 -18.66 15.32
C GLY A 113 0.92 -17.19 15.33
N LYS A 114 0.77 -16.47 14.21
CA LYS A 114 1.06 -15.03 14.10
C LYS A 114 -0.20 -14.26 13.70
N MET A 115 -0.35 -13.07 14.26
CA MET A 115 -1.40 -12.14 13.81
C MET A 115 -0.96 -11.47 12.52
N VAL A 116 -1.76 -11.59 11.49
CA VAL A 116 -1.53 -11.01 10.16
C VAL A 116 -2.65 -10.02 9.86
N GLY A 117 -2.30 -8.75 9.67
CA GLY A 117 -3.24 -7.69 9.36
C GLY A 117 -3.12 -7.23 7.90
N TYR A 118 -4.25 -6.97 7.25
CA TYR A 118 -4.35 -6.38 5.92
C TYR A 118 -4.97 -5.00 6.01
N TYR A 119 -4.25 -3.98 5.55
CA TYR A 119 -4.65 -2.58 5.61
C TYR A 119 -4.68 -1.99 4.21
N PRO A 120 -5.84 -1.54 3.71
CA PRO A 120 -5.98 -1.02 2.35
C PRO A 120 -5.11 0.21 2.09
N ILE A 121 -4.53 0.27 0.89
CA ILE A 121 -3.84 1.44 0.36
C ILE A 121 -4.71 2.03 -0.73
N ILE A 122 -5.27 3.21 -0.47
CA ILE A 122 -6.18 3.89 -1.38
C ILE A 122 -5.44 5.02 -2.10
N THR A 123 -5.67 5.12 -3.40
CA THR A 123 -5.09 6.17 -4.23
C THR A 123 -5.70 7.53 -3.94
N ASN A 124 -4.87 8.55 -4.00
CA ASN A 124 -5.28 9.95 -4.02
C ASN A 124 -4.67 10.65 -5.25
N LYS A 125 -4.99 11.91 -5.44
CA LYS A 125 -4.53 12.72 -6.58
C LYS A 125 -3.00 12.70 -6.76
N MET A 126 -2.22 12.70 -5.68
CA MET A 126 -0.77 12.65 -5.76
C MET A 126 -0.27 11.31 -6.33
N CYS A 127 -0.96 10.21 -6.05
CA CYS A 127 -0.59 8.88 -6.54
C CYS A 127 -0.67 8.79 -8.06
N LEU A 128 -1.58 9.54 -8.68
CA LEU A 128 -1.85 9.48 -10.12
C LEU A 128 -0.70 9.98 -10.98
N GLN A 129 0.18 10.83 -10.44
CA GLN A 129 1.39 11.27 -11.16
C GLN A 129 2.29 10.10 -11.63
N CYS A 130 2.16 8.95 -10.96
CA CYS A 130 2.93 7.73 -11.27
C CYS A 130 2.05 6.51 -11.51
N HIS A 131 0.81 6.51 -11.04
CA HIS A 131 -0.09 5.36 -11.06
C HIS A 131 -1.39 5.61 -11.86
N GLY A 132 -1.63 6.85 -12.30
CA GLY A 132 -2.80 7.23 -13.08
C GLY A 132 -2.77 6.77 -14.52
N ASN A 133 -3.62 7.39 -15.32
CA ASN A 133 -3.68 7.13 -16.75
C ASN A 133 -2.43 7.69 -17.46
N LYS A 134 -1.81 6.88 -18.32
CA LYS A 134 -0.58 7.23 -19.05
C LYS A 134 -0.73 8.39 -20.01
N GLU A 135 -1.97 8.68 -20.45
CA GLU A 135 -2.25 9.73 -21.44
C GLU A 135 -2.70 11.05 -20.81
N VAL A 136 -3.20 10.99 -19.56
CA VAL A 136 -3.83 12.12 -18.87
C VAL A 136 -3.03 12.56 -17.65
N ASP A 137 -2.66 11.59 -16.77
CA ASP A 137 -2.11 11.87 -15.45
C ASP A 137 -0.59 11.80 -15.40
N ILE A 138 0.00 10.86 -16.16
CA ILE A 138 1.43 10.59 -16.11
C ILE A 138 2.14 11.36 -17.22
N LYS A 139 3.03 12.29 -16.85
CA LYS A 139 3.84 13.02 -17.82
C LYS A 139 4.72 12.08 -18.66
N ILE A 140 4.91 12.37 -19.94
CA ILE A 140 5.68 11.55 -20.88
C ILE A 140 7.08 11.15 -20.35
N PRO A 141 7.90 12.06 -19.78
CA PRO A 141 9.21 11.69 -19.22
C PRO A 141 9.09 10.72 -18.05
N VAL A 142 8.09 10.90 -17.18
CA VAL A 142 7.79 10.01 -16.05
C VAL A 142 7.43 8.62 -16.56
N TYR A 143 6.55 8.51 -17.56
CA TYR A 143 6.16 7.24 -18.15
C TYR A 143 7.33 6.49 -18.81
N LYS A 144 8.19 7.21 -19.54
CA LYS A 144 9.42 6.63 -20.11
C LYS A 144 10.34 6.08 -19.02
N LYS A 145 10.45 6.81 -17.90
CA LYS A 145 11.25 6.39 -16.74
C LYS A 145 10.67 5.15 -16.07
N ILE A 146 9.33 5.09 -15.91
CA ILE A 146 8.64 3.91 -15.38
C ILE A 146 8.99 2.68 -16.23
N ASN A 147 8.83 2.75 -17.54
CA ASN A 147 9.11 1.63 -18.44
C ASN A 147 10.57 1.18 -18.40
N LYS A 148 11.51 2.13 -18.21
CA LYS A 148 12.93 1.81 -18.07
C LYS A 148 13.24 1.09 -16.76
N LEU A 149 12.70 1.56 -15.64
CA LEU A 149 12.97 1.00 -14.32
C LEU A 149 12.16 -0.27 -14.03
N TYR A 150 10.98 -0.37 -14.61
CA TYR A 150 10.01 -1.45 -14.36
C TYR A 150 9.40 -1.96 -15.66
N PRO A 151 10.13 -2.77 -16.45
CA PRO A 151 9.64 -3.24 -17.75
C PRO A 151 8.34 -4.06 -17.67
N GLY A 152 8.08 -4.68 -16.51
CA GLY A 152 6.85 -5.44 -16.24
C GLY A 152 5.81 -4.69 -15.39
N ASP A 153 5.83 -3.34 -15.37
CA ASP A 153 4.90 -2.54 -14.57
C ASP A 153 3.44 -2.83 -14.90
N LYS A 154 2.67 -3.16 -13.87
CA LYS A 154 1.21 -3.35 -13.94
C LYS A 154 0.44 -2.25 -13.21
N ALA A 155 1.14 -1.28 -12.62
CA ALA A 155 0.60 -0.33 -11.64
C ALA A 155 0.27 1.04 -12.24
N ILE A 156 -0.33 1.06 -13.43
CA ILE A 156 -0.85 2.27 -14.08
C ILE A 156 -2.35 2.13 -14.37
N GLY A 157 -3.00 3.23 -14.69
CA GLY A 157 -4.43 3.30 -15.04
C GLY A 157 -5.36 3.41 -13.85
N TYR A 158 -4.85 3.76 -12.66
CA TYR A 158 -5.67 4.02 -11.47
C TYR A 158 -6.34 5.39 -11.54
N LYS A 159 -7.50 5.48 -10.86
CA LYS A 159 -8.19 6.73 -10.53
C LYS A 159 -8.03 7.04 -9.04
N GLU A 160 -8.49 8.20 -8.62
CA GLU A 160 -8.61 8.51 -7.19
C GLU A 160 -9.59 7.55 -6.51
N ASN A 161 -9.34 7.27 -5.23
CA ASN A 161 -10.16 6.40 -4.40
C ASN A 161 -10.26 4.95 -4.90
N GLU A 162 -9.22 4.44 -5.53
CA GLU A 162 -9.12 3.01 -5.89
C GLU A 162 -8.13 2.28 -4.98
N VAL A 163 -8.35 0.98 -4.79
CA VAL A 163 -7.42 0.11 -4.05
C VAL A 163 -6.17 -0.11 -4.89
N ARG A 164 -5.05 0.48 -4.44
CA ARG A 164 -3.73 0.32 -5.08
C ARG A 164 -3.02 -0.96 -4.64
N GLY A 165 -3.36 -1.44 -3.47
CA GLY A 165 -2.78 -2.60 -2.82
C GLY A 165 -3.08 -2.58 -1.33
N ILE A 166 -2.30 -3.33 -0.58
CA ILE A 166 -2.41 -3.43 0.88
C ILE A 166 -1.04 -3.41 1.56
N TRP A 167 -1.08 -2.96 2.78
CA TRP A 167 -0.06 -3.28 3.76
C TRP A 167 -0.35 -4.63 4.39
#